data_86daccc42ba45fb61b5736ec088352b8
#
_entry.id   86daccc42ba45fb61b5736ec088352b8
#
_cell.length_a   1.000
_cell.length_b   1.000
_cell.length_c   1.000
_cell.angle_alpha   90.00
_cell.angle_beta   90.00
_cell.angle_gamma   90.00
#
_symmetry.space_group_name_H-M   'P 1'
#
loop_
_entity.id
_entity.type
_entity.pdbx_description
1 polymer ?
#
loop_
_entity_poly.entity_id
_entity_poly.type
_entity_poly.pdbx_seq_one_letter_code
_entity_poly.pdbx_strand_id
1 'polypeptide(L)'
;MTSDVVHVEIPGNRDDVLKILKRTGISGVPVIKSKKLVGIITRKDLLQKPEETQLGLLMTTKPVTISPDADIREAARLLVTRRIRRLPVVESGKLVGLLSVADIIHAIAQMKIKEEIKDSFMSQTFALWEETPLPVVGRVMEISGVDAIPILDAESRLQGIISERDLIRTSSIEDSVGVSDFSNGTDDDEWTWESIRDMHTLSYSISKVQLPDRPVKTAMVKNVVAVPQNAEVSECALKMRRARVDQLPVINGDKRLVAMLYDRELLKVLCRPAE
;
A
#
# COMPACT_ATOMS: atom_id res chain seq x y z
N MET A 1 -12.17 8.02 -14.06
CA MET A 1 -11.66 6.63 -14.01
C MET A 1 -10.63 6.41 -15.12
N THR A 2 -9.73 5.44 -14.96
CA THR A 2 -8.80 4.99 -16.00
C THR A 2 -9.47 3.87 -16.80
N SER A 3 -9.54 3.98 -18.13
CA SER A 3 -10.14 2.96 -19.02
C SER A 3 -9.11 1.97 -19.57
N ASP A 4 -7.86 2.42 -19.79
CA ASP A 4 -6.75 1.54 -20.15
C ASP A 4 -6.11 1.01 -18.86
N VAL A 5 -6.66 -0.09 -18.33
CA VAL A 5 -6.29 -0.62 -17.03
C VAL A 5 -5.12 -1.59 -17.16
N VAL A 6 -3.97 -1.22 -16.58
CA VAL A 6 -2.86 -2.16 -16.41
C VAL A 6 -3.32 -3.30 -15.48
N HIS A 7 -3.23 -4.52 -15.94
CA HIS A 7 -3.66 -5.72 -15.24
C HIS A 7 -2.67 -6.87 -15.44
N VAL A 8 -2.80 -7.92 -14.65
CA VAL A 8 -2.04 -9.18 -14.81
C VAL A 8 -3.00 -10.35 -14.96
N GLU A 9 -2.53 -11.42 -15.57
CA GLU A 9 -3.31 -12.63 -15.78
C GLU A 9 -2.82 -13.78 -14.92
N ILE A 10 -3.70 -14.68 -14.53
CA ILE A 10 -3.32 -15.95 -13.90
C ILE A 10 -3.45 -17.11 -14.89
N PRO A 11 -2.44 -18.04 -14.88
CA PRO A 11 -1.30 -18.11 -13.99
C PRO A 11 -0.25 -17.02 -14.26
N GLY A 12 0.43 -16.53 -13.21
CA GLY A 12 1.44 -15.49 -13.29
C GLY A 12 2.26 -15.39 -12.01
N ASN A 13 3.29 -14.53 -12.00
CA ASN A 13 4.26 -14.43 -10.92
C ASN A 13 4.24 -13.06 -10.25
N ARG A 14 4.47 -13.02 -8.92
CA ARG A 14 4.65 -11.84 -8.08
C ARG A 14 5.63 -10.82 -8.68
N ASP A 15 6.72 -11.27 -9.24
CA ASP A 15 7.81 -10.41 -9.73
C ASP A 15 7.36 -9.50 -10.88
N ASP A 16 6.43 -9.97 -11.70
CA ASP A 16 5.84 -9.17 -12.77
C ASP A 16 4.97 -8.05 -12.19
N VAL A 17 4.19 -8.34 -11.15
CA VAL A 17 3.45 -7.32 -10.41
C VAL A 17 4.39 -6.30 -9.78
N LEU A 18 5.46 -6.75 -9.10
CA LEU A 18 6.44 -5.87 -8.49
C LEU A 18 7.11 -4.94 -9.51
N LYS A 19 7.50 -5.46 -10.69
CA LYS A 19 8.02 -4.66 -11.80
C LYS A 19 7.02 -3.60 -12.27
N ILE A 20 5.75 -3.99 -12.44
CA ILE A 20 4.67 -3.06 -12.82
C ILE A 20 4.52 -1.94 -11.78
N LEU A 21 4.38 -2.29 -10.49
CA LEU A 21 4.21 -1.31 -9.42
C LEU A 21 5.40 -0.34 -9.30
N LYS A 22 6.64 -0.84 -9.47
CA LYS A 22 7.86 -0.01 -9.49
C LYS A 22 7.90 0.94 -10.68
N ARG A 23 7.63 0.43 -11.88
CA ARG A 23 7.71 1.19 -13.12
C ARG A 23 6.63 2.27 -13.21
N THR A 24 5.38 1.93 -12.85
CA THR A 24 4.22 2.80 -13.04
C THR A 24 3.88 3.64 -11.80
N GLY A 25 4.39 3.26 -10.62
CA GLY A 25 4.06 3.92 -9.35
C GLY A 25 2.63 3.68 -8.86
N ILE A 26 1.83 2.87 -9.56
CA ILE A 26 0.47 2.51 -9.11
C ILE A 26 0.53 1.67 -7.84
N SER A 27 -0.53 1.68 -7.03
CA SER A 27 -0.55 0.99 -5.74
C SER A 27 -1.25 -0.37 -5.77
N GLY A 28 -1.72 -0.83 -6.94
CA GLY A 28 -2.30 -2.17 -7.09
C GLY A 28 -2.76 -2.42 -8.53
N VAL A 29 -2.89 -3.70 -8.84
CA VAL A 29 -3.12 -4.21 -10.19
C VAL A 29 -4.27 -5.21 -10.15
N PRO A 30 -5.33 -5.04 -10.96
CA PRO A 30 -6.36 -6.06 -11.15
C PRO A 30 -5.76 -7.35 -11.72
N VAL A 31 -6.29 -8.48 -11.26
CA VAL A 31 -5.95 -9.82 -11.72
C VAL A 31 -7.12 -10.36 -12.53
N ILE A 32 -6.85 -10.80 -13.76
CA ILE A 32 -7.87 -11.34 -14.63
C ILE A 32 -7.60 -12.82 -14.97
N LYS A 33 -8.65 -13.57 -15.27
CA LYS A 33 -8.61 -14.91 -15.81
C LYS A 33 -9.67 -15.01 -16.89
N SER A 34 -9.30 -15.42 -18.10
CA SER A 34 -10.22 -15.54 -19.23
C SER A 34 -11.07 -14.27 -19.43
N LYS A 35 -10.44 -13.10 -19.40
CA LYS A 35 -11.05 -11.77 -19.53
C LYS A 35 -12.00 -11.35 -18.39
N LYS A 36 -12.13 -12.15 -17.33
CA LYS A 36 -12.94 -11.81 -16.14
C LYS A 36 -12.06 -11.38 -14.99
N LEU A 37 -12.53 -10.39 -14.24
CA LEU A 37 -11.89 -9.97 -13.01
C LEU A 37 -12.00 -11.07 -11.94
N VAL A 38 -10.87 -11.53 -11.40
CA VAL A 38 -10.82 -12.57 -10.37
C VAL A 38 -10.22 -12.09 -9.06
N GLY A 39 -9.43 -11.01 -9.10
CA GLY A 39 -8.77 -10.48 -7.91
C GLY A 39 -8.12 -9.12 -8.13
N ILE A 40 -7.46 -8.65 -7.09
CA ILE A 40 -6.60 -7.46 -7.10
C ILE A 40 -5.37 -7.73 -6.23
N ILE A 41 -4.20 -7.26 -6.66
CA ILE A 41 -2.96 -7.32 -5.89
C ILE A 41 -2.50 -5.88 -5.63
N THR A 42 -2.15 -5.58 -4.38
CA THR A 42 -1.69 -4.27 -3.94
C THR A 42 -0.27 -4.32 -3.39
N ARG A 43 0.35 -3.15 -3.12
CA ARG A 43 1.65 -3.07 -2.43
C ARG A 43 1.61 -3.76 -1.07
N LYS A 44 0.48 -3.62 -0.36
CA LYS A 44 0.27 -4.23 0.94
C LYS A 44 0.35 -5.76 0.86
N ASP A 45 -0.25 -6.38 -0.16
CA ASP A 45 -0.20 -7.83 -0.33
C ASP A 45 1.25 -8.32 -0.53
N LEU A 46 2.06 -7.58 -1.30
CA LEU A 46 3.48 -7.88 -1.50
C LEU A 46 4.31 -7.77 -0.22
N LEU A 47 4.01 -6.79 0.62
CA LEU A 47 4.73 -6.57 1.89
C LEU A 47 4.30 -7.56 2.97
N GLN A 48 3.01 -7.94 3.00
CA GLN A 48 2.47 -8.89 3.98
C GLN A 48 2.78 -10.35 3.66
N LYS A 49 2.97 -10.69 2.37
CA LYS A 49 3.28 -12.03 1.91
C LYS A 49 4.57 -12.03 1.09
N PRO A 50 5.71 -11.68 1.69
CA PRO A 50 6.95 -11.44 0.96
C PRO A 50 7.52 -12.69 0.27
N GLU A 51 7.14 -13.88 0.74
CA GLU A 51 7.61 -15.17 0.21
C GLU A 51 6.67 -15.79 -0.84
N GLU A 52 5.42 -15.27 -0.93
CA GLU A 52 4.46 -15.81 -1.89
C GLU A 52 4.76 -15.33 -3.31
N THR A 53 4.89 -16.27 -4.23
CA THR A 53 5.22 -16.01 -5.64
C THR A 53 4.03 -16.14 -6.57
N GLN A 54 3.03 -16.95 -6.21
CA GLN A 54 1.88 -17.25 -7.05
C GLN A 54 0.80 -16.16 -6.91
N LEU A 55 0.39 -15.54 -8.02
CA LEU A 55 -0.63 -14.47 -8.00
C LEU A 55 -1.96 -14.93 -7.42
N GLY A 56 -2.34 -16.20 -7.63
CA GLY A 56 -3.59 -16.75 -7.12
C GLY A 56 -3.68 -16.81 -5.60
N LEU A 57 -2.54 -16.96 -4.90
CA LEU A 57 -2.43 -16.99 -3.44
C LEU A 57 -2.12 -15.61 -2.86
N LEU A 58 -1.50 -14.75 -3.67
CA LEU A 58 -1.15 -13.38 -3.29
C LEU A 58 -2.36 -12.45 -3.33
N MET A 59 -3.22 -12.60 -4.35
CA MET A 59 -4.32 -11.67 -4.61
C MET A 59 -5.43 -11.71 -3.56
N THR A 60 -6.06 -10.55 -3.33
CA THR A 60 -7.39 -10.48 -2.72
C THR A 60 -8.42 -10.93 -3.75
N THR A 61 -9.11 -12.04 -3.47
CA THR A 61 -10.15 -12.61 -4.33
C THR A 61 -11.49 -11.85 -4.19
N LYS A 62 -12.31 -11.87 -5.25
CA LYS A 62 -13.63 -11.21 -5.28
C LYS A 62 -13.58 -9.75 -4.80
N PRO A 63 -12.79 -8.90 -5.45
CA PRO A 63 -12.70 -7.50 -5.07
C PRO A 63 -14.06 -6.81 -5.16
N VAL A 64 -14.28 -5.78 -4.33
CA VAL A 64 -15.46 -4.92 -4.45
C VAL A 64 -15.38 -4.21 -5.80
N THR A 65 -16.46 -4.23 -6.55
CA THR A 65 -16.58 -3.63 -7.89
C THR A 65 -17.68 -2.59 -7.93
N ILE A 66 -17.70 -1.78 -8.98
CA ILE A 66 -18.74 -0.77 -9.21
C ILE A 66 -19.16 -0.78 -10.68
N SER A 67 -20.44 -0.42 -10.96
CA SER A 67 -20.93 -0.22 -12.31
C SER A 67 -20.37 1.05 -12.94
N PRO A 68 -20.18 1.11 -14.28
CA PRO A 68 -19.81 2.36 -14.96
C PRO A 68 -20.86 3.48 -14.79
N ASP A 69 -22.11 3.14 -14.55
CA ASP A 69 -23.23 4.09 -14.37
C ASP A 69 -23.43 4.56 -12.92
N ALA A 70 -22.59 4.09 -12.00
CA ALA A 70 -22.71 4.44 -10.58
C ALA A 70 -22.35 5.91 -10.31
N ASP A 71 -23.07 6.52 -9.35
CA ASP A 71 -22.79 7.89 -8.90
C ASP A 71 -21.45 7.97 -8.13
N ILE A 72 -20.81 9.13 -8.25
CA ILE A 72 -19.56 9.45 -7.53
C ILE A 72 -19.72 9.35 -6.00
N ARG A 73 -20.91 9.64 -5.46
CA ARG A 73 -21.20 9.50 -4.03
C ARG A 73 -21.25 8.03 -3.60
N GLU A 74 -21.77 7.16 -4.45
CA GLU A 74 -21.74 5.71 -4.22
C GLU A 74 -20.31 5.21 -4.22
N ALA A 75 -19.51 5.61 -5.21
CA ALA A 75 -18.10 5.28 -5.27
C ALA A 75 -17.33 5.75 -4.02
N ALA A 76 -17.52 7.01 -3.60
CA ALA A 76 -16.91 7.55 -2.38
C ALA A 76 -17.31 6.74 -1.14
N ARG A 77 -18.61 6.40 -1.01
CA ARG A 77 -19.12 5.59 0.11
C ARG A 77 -18.48 4.21 0.15
N LEU A 78 -18.37 3.51 -0.99
CA LEU A 78 -17.72 2.20 -1.08
C LEU A 78 -16.24 2.27 -0.69
N LEU A 79 -15.50 3.26 -1.21
CA LEU A 79 -14.09 3.46 -0.90
C LEU A 79 -13.86 3.69 0.60
N VAL A 80 -14.71 4.52 1.23
CA VAL A 80 -14.62 4.84 2.66
C VAL A 80 -15.04 3.65 3.53
N THR A 81 -16.23 3.06 3.28
CA THR A 81 -16.80 2.01 4.15
C THR A 81 -16.04 0.68 4.04
N ARG A 82 -15.53 0.35 2.87
CA ARG A 82 -14.72 -0.86 2.64
C ARG A 82 -13.23 -0.65 2.92
N ARG A 83 -12.81 0.57 3.24
CA ARG A 83 -11.41 0.94 3.47
C ARG A 83 -10.48 0.53 2.33
N ILE A 84 -10.97 0.66 1.09
CA ILE A 84 -10.22 0.35 -0.13
C ILE A 84 -9.87 1.62 -0.89
N ARG A 85 -8.84 1.56 -1.73
CA ARG A 85 -8.36 2.71 -2.49
C ARG A 85 -8.74 2.67 -3.96
N ARG A 86 -9.32 1.54 -4.41
CA ARG A 86 -9.68 1.29 -5.81
C ARG A 86 -10.93 0.47 -5.91
N LEU A 87 -11.70 0.81 -6.93
CA LEU A 87 -12.88 0.08 -7.36
C LEU A 87 -12.68 -0.31 -8.82
N PRO A 88 -12.45 -1.59 -9.13
CA PRO A 88 -12.58 -2.08 -10.49
C PRO A 88 -14.00 -1.78 -11.00
N VAL A 89 -14.09 -1.12 -12.16
CA VAL A 89 -15.34 -0.84 -12.83
C VAL A 89 -15.64 -2.02 -13.75
N VAL A 90 -16.78 -2.67 -13.53
CA VAL A 90 -17.13 -3.92 -14.22
C VAL A 90 -18.48 -3.79 -14.91
N GLU A 91 -18.50 -4.16 -16.19
CA GLU A 91 -19.70 -4.27 -16.99
C GLU A 91 -19.83 -5.70 -17.51
N SER A 92 -20.97 -6.36 -17.23
CA SER A 92 -21.20 -7.76 -17.62
C SER A 92 -20.06 -8.73 -17.25
N GLY A 93 -19.44 -8.53 -16.10
CA GLY A 93 -18.32 -9.36 -15.59
C GLY A 93 -16.95 -9.02 -16.17
N LYS A 94 -16.85 -8.10 -17.11
CA LYS A 94 -15.58 -7.66 -17.73
C LYS A 94 -15.06 -6.39 -17.04
N LEU A 95 -13.76 -6.31 -16.85
CA LEU A 95 -13.10 -5.11 -16.38
C LEU A 95 -13.12 -4.05 -17.50
N VAL A 96 -13.83 -2.93 -17.28
CA VAL A 96 -13.95 -1.82 -18.23
C VAL A 96 -13.24 -0.56 -17.75
N GLY A 97 -12.84 -0.51 -16.48
CA GLY A 97 -12.13 0.63 -15.93
C GLY A 97 -11.64 0.38 -14.50
N LEU A 98 -10.90 1.34 -13.98
CA LEU A 98 -10.45 1.39 -12.59
C LEU A 98 -10.69 2.80 -12.05
N LEU A 99 -11.50 2.89 -11.00
CA LEU A 99 -11.74 4.11 -10.26
C LEU A 99 -10.91 4.09 -8.98
N SER A 100 -10.28 5.20 -8.65
CA SER A 100 -9.43 5.32 -7.46
C SER A 100 -9.86 6.49 -6.57
N VAL A 101 -9.38 6.51 -5.33
CA VAL A 101 -9.50 7.69 -4.44
C VAL A 101 -8.99 8.94 -5.13
N ALA A 102 -7.88 8.87 -5.88
CA ALA A 102 -7.31 10.02 -6.60
C ALA A 102 -8.28 10.62 -7.64
N ASP A 103 -9.13 9.80 -8.29
CA ASP A 103 -10.15 10.29 -9.22
C ASP A 103 -11.23 11.09 -8.46
N ILE A 104 -11.63 10.62 -7.28
CA ILE A 104 -12.60 11.32 -6.44
C ILE A 104 -12.00 12.62 -5.89
N ILE A 105 -10.75 12.61 -5.44
CA ILE A 105 -10.02 13.81 -5.00
C ILE A 105 -9.94 14.85 -6.13
N HIS A 106 -9.75 14.39 -7.36
CA HIS A 106 -9.79 15.31 -8.52
C HIS A 106 -11.14 16.01 -8.65
N ALA A 107 -12.24 15.30 -8.47
CA ALA A 107 -13.58 15.88 -8.49
C ALA A 107 -13.80 16.85 -7.33
N ILE A 108 -13.43 16.47 -6.09
CA ILE A 108 -13.55 17.33 -4.89
C ILE A 108 -12.76 18.63 -5.07
N ALA A 109 -11.56 18.57 -5.67
CA ALA A 109 -10.77 19.78 -5.94
C ALA A 109 -11.46 20.77 -6.89
N GLN A 110 -12.40 20.31 -7.74
CA GLN A 110 -13.17 21.15 -8.66
C GLN A 110 -14.47 21.66 -8.06
N MET A 111 -14.99 21.01 -7.02
CA MET A 111 -16.28 21.34 -6.40
C MET A 111 -16.27 22.66 -5.57
N LYS A 112 -15.09 23.25 -5.31
CA LYS A 112 -14.92 24.49 -4.53
C LYS A 112 -15.57 24.45 -3.14
N ILE A 113 -15.42 23.31 -2.43
CA ILE A 113 -15.95 23.13 -1.08
C ILE A 113 -15.11 23.94 -0.10
N LYS A 114 -15.72 24.92 0.56
CA LYS A 114 -15.05 25.83 1.51
C LYS A 114 -15.09 25.35 2.95
N GLU A 115 -15.53 24.13 3.21
CA GLU A 115 -15.48 23.54 4.53
C GLU A 115 -14.02 23.40 4.98
N GLU A 116 -13.69 23.83 6.19
CA GLU A 116 -12.36 23.67 6.77
C GLU A 116 -12.12 22.22 7.22
N ILE A 117 -10.86 21.75 7.11
CA ILE A 117 -10.42 20.46 7.61
C ILE A 117 -10.30 20.47 9.14
N LYS A 118 -11.41 20.56 9.85
CA LYS A 118 -11.44 20.44 11.31
C LYS A 118 -11.25 18.99 11.73
N ASP A 119 -11.41 18.72 13.01
CA ASP A 119 -11.21 17.42 13.66
C ASP A 119 -11.85 16.22 12.93
N SER A 120 -12.94 16.45 12.19
CA SER A 120 -13.64 15.40 11.43
C SER A 120 -12.86 14.85 10.25
N PHE A 121 -11.87 15.57 9.73
CA PHE A 121 -11.02 15.16 8.61
C PHE A 121 -9.60 14.81 9.03
N MET A 122 -9.17 15.26 10.19
CA MET A 122 -7.84 14.99 10.70
C MET A 122 -7.79 13.63 11.41
N SER A 123 -6.81 12.81 11.05
CA SER A 123 -6.57 11.54 11.71
C SER A 123 -5.46 11.68 12.74
N GLN A 124 -5.67 11.07 13.91
CA GLN A 124 -4.57 10.88 14.85
C GLN A 124 -3.44 10.14 14.14
N THR A 125 -2.22 10.57 14.42
CA THR A 125 -1.04 9.97 13.82
C THR A 125 0.05 9.80 14.85
N PHE A 126 0.97 8.89 14.54
CA PHE A 126 2.25 8.77 15.19
C PHE A 126 3.33 9.10 14.16
N ALA A 127 4.51 9.44 14.65
CA ALA A 127 5.66 9.72 13.84
C ALA A 127 6.82 8.80 14.24
N LEU A 128 7.77 8.59 13.34
CA LEU A 128 8.99 7.85 13.64
C LEU A 128 10.20 8.77 13.56
N TRP A 129 11.25 8.36 14.24
CA TRP A 129 12.53 9.05 14.21
C TRP A 129 13.28 8.76 12.89
N GLU A 130 14.00 9.74 12.38
CA GLU A 130 14.67 9.67 11.08
C GLU A 130 15.76 8.58 10.97
N GLU A 131 16.28 8.10 12.11
CA GLU A 131 17.24 6.98 12.15
C GLU A 131 16.57 5.60 12.27
N THR A 132 15.24 5.52 12.32
CA THR A 132 14.52 4.23 12.38
C THR A 132 14.86 3.37 11.16
N PRO A 133 15.28 2.10 11.34
CA PRO A 133 15.55 1.18 10.22
C PRO A 133 14.32 0.90 9.36
N LEU A 134 14.50 0.81 8.03
CA LEU A 134 13.39 0.57 7.09
C LEU A 134 12.60 -0.72 7.37
N PRO A 135 13.21 -1.86 7.80
CA PRO A 135 12.43 -3.03 8.19
C PRO A 135 11.47 -2.76 9.36
N VAL A 136 11.91 -1.96 10.34
CA VAL A 136 11.07 -1.54 11.47
C VAL A 136 9.93 -0.64 10.99
N VAL A 137 10.20 0.30 10.08
CA VAL A 137 9.16 1.16 9.48
C VAL A 137 8.11 0.30 8.77
N GLY A 138 8.53 -0.67 7.97
CA GLY A 138 7.63 -1.60 7.28
C GLY A 138 6.74 -2.38 8.26
N ARG A 139 7.33 -2.88 9.34
CA ARG A 139 6.59 -3.59 10.39
C ARG A 139 5.59 -2.69 11.14
N VAL A 140 5.97 -1.46 11.43
CA VAL A 140 5.07 -0.48 12.08
C VAL A 140 3.90 -0.14 11.15
N MET A 141 4.14 0.08 9.85
CA MET A 141 3.06 0.31 8.86
C MET A 141 2.10 -0.88 8.79
N GLU A 142 2.63 -2.09 8.78
CA GLU A 142 1.83 -3.32 8.75
C GLU A 142 0.90 -3.44 9.98
N ILE A 143 1.47 -3.27 11.17
CA ILE A 143 0.72 -3.42 12.44
C ILE A 143 -0.32 -2.31 12.59
N SER A 144 0.04 -1.06 12.27
CA SER A 144 -0.83 0.10 12.42
C SER A 144 -1.85 0.26 11.30
N GLY A 145 -1.61 -0.37 10.15
CA GLY A 145 -2.45 -0.25 8.96
C GLY A 145 -2.45 1.14 8.32
N VAL A 146 -1.41 1.96 8.58
CA VAL A 146 -1.27 3.29 7.97
C VAL A 146 -0.47 3.20 6.67
N ASP A 147 -0.87 4.01 5.69
CA ASP A 147 -0.25 4.03 4.36
C ASP A 147 0.99 4.95 4.28
N ALA A 148 1.17 5.82 5.29
CA ALA A 148 2.31 6.72 5.39
C ALA A 148 2.55 7.17 6.83
N ILE A 149 3.82 7.46 7.15
CA ILE A 149 4.28 7.88 8.48
C ILE A 149 5.12 9.15 8.36
N PRO A 150 4.81 10.22 9.10
CA PRO A 150 5.69 11.38 9.25
C PRO A 150 6.97 11.02 9.95
N ILE A 151 8.08 11.62 9.52
CA ILE A 151 9.41 11.40 10.07
C ILE A 151 9.90 12.68 10.72
N LEU A 152 10.35 12.55 11.97
CA LEU A 152 10.83 13.66 12.80
C LEU A 152 12.33 13.55 13.06
N ASP A 153 12.97 14.71 13.28
CA ASP A 153 14.32 14.79 13.82
C ASP A 153 14.34 14.66 15.36
N ALA A 154 15.51 14.78 15.95
CA ALA A 154 15.72 14.73 17.40
C ALA A 154 15.02 15.88 18.15
N GLU A 155 14.71 17.00 17.47
CA GLU A 155 14.01 18.14 18.01
C GLU A 155 12.48 18.08 17.75
N SER A 156 11.99 16.92 17.30
CA SER A 156 10.56 16.69 16.97
C SER A 156 10.01 17.56 15.84
N ARG A 157 10.87 18.04 14.93
CA ARG A 157 10.46 18.76 13.74
C ARG A 157 10.24 17.82 12.57
N LEU A 158 9.24 18.11 11.76
CA LEU A 158 8.92 17.31 10.57
C LEU A 158 10.06 17.41 9.53
N GLN A 159 10.73 16.29 9.26
CA GLN A 159 11.83 16.17 8.30
C GLN A 159 11.40 15.53 6.99
N GLY A 160 10.40 14.66 7.04
CA GLY A 160 9.98 13.93 5.86
C GLY A 160 8.70 13.14 6.09
N ILE A 161 8.33 12.38 5.07
CA ILE A 161 7.26 11.40 5.12
C ILE A 161 7.71 10.15 4.38
N ILE A 162 7.36 8.99 4.89
CA ILE A 162 7.60 7.69 4.25
C ILE A 162 6.26 7.01 3.98
N SER A 163 6.09 6.43 2.82
CA SER A 163 4.88 5.70 2.41
C SER A 163 5.19 4.30 1.92
N GLU A 164 4.15 3.45 1.80
CA GLU A 164 4.29 2.13 1.17
C GLU A 164 4.95 2.20 -0.22
N ARG A 165 4.69 3.27 -0.99
CA ARG A 165 5.33 3.51 -2.30
C ARG A 165 6.85 3.59 -2.18
N ASP A 166 7.33 4.30 -1.15
CA ASP A 166 8.75 4.51 -0.94
C ASP A 166 9.42 3.21 -0.47
N LEU A 167 8.74 2.43 0.38
CA LEU A 167 9.21 1.11 0.79
C LEU A 167 9.33 0.16 -0.41
N ILE A 168 8.31 0.06 -1.25
CA ILE A 168 8.35 -0.77 -2.47
C ILE A 168 9.44 -0.30 -3.44
N ARG A 169 9.62 1.01 -3.62
CA ARG A 169 10.69 1.55 -4.47
C ARG A 169 12.08 1.14 -3.98
N THR A 170 12.24 1.08 -2.66
CA THR A 170 13.52 0.78 -2.00
C THR A 170 13.77 -0.72 -1.83
N SER A 171 12.71 -1.54 -1.84
CA SER A 171 12.81 -2.99 -1.66
C SER A 171 13.59 -3.68 -2.78
N SER A 172 14.19 -4.82 -2.47
CA SER A 172 14.82 -5.75 -3.41
C SER A 172 14.18 -7.12 -3.31
N ILE A 173 14.41 -7.95 -4.33
CA ILE A 173 14.11 -9.39 -4.26
C ILE A 173 15.42 -10.05 -3.84
N GLU A 174 15.40 -10.79 -2.76
CA GLU A 174 16.51 -11.61 -2.33
C GLU A 174 16.17 -13.09 -2.57
N ASP A 175 17.05 -13.76 -3.28
CA ASP A 175 17.03 -15.20 -3.46
C ASP A 175 18.03 -15.81 -2.48
N SER A 176 17.56 -16.65 -1.58
CA SER A 176 18.39 -17.42 -0.66
C SER A 176 18.18 -18.91 -0.86
N VAL A 177 19.24 -19.69 -0.69
CA VAL A 177 19.16 -21.15 -0.70
C VAL A 177 19.05 -21.60 0.75
N GLY A 178 17.89 -22.11 1.12
CA GLY A 178 17.71 -22.82 2.39
C GLY A 178 18.21 -24.25 2.24
N VAL A 179 19.04 -24.68 3.18
CA VAL A 179 19.49 -26.07 3.29
C VAL A 179 18.89 -26.64 4.56
N SER A 180 18.05 -27.66 4.46
CA SER A 180 17.60 -28.40 5.62
C SER A 180 18.24 -29.78 5.62
N ASP A 181 19.02 -30.05 6.64
CA ASP A 181 19.54 -31.38 6.92
C ASP A 181 18.50 -32.16 7.73
N PHE A 182 17.88 -33.15 7.12
CA PHE A 182 17.08 -34.12 7.84
C PHE A 182 18.03 -35.17 8.42
N SER A 183 18.67 -34.89 9.56
CA SER A 183 19.23 -35.94 10.38
C SER A 183 18.09 -36.52 11.21
N ASN A 184 17.57 -37.67 10.85
CA ASN A 184 16.75 -38.44 11.78
C ASN A 184 17.68 -38.95 12.90
N GLY A 185 17.75 -38.17 13.96
CA GLY A 185 18.26 -38.65 15.25
C GLY A 185 17.17 -39.44 15.94
N THR A 186 17.14 -40.71 15.75
CA THR A 186 16.55 -41.64 16.71
C THR A 186 17.70 -42.35 17.37
N ASP A 187 17.85 -42.07 18.67
CA ASP A 187 18.68 -42.83 19.57
C ASP A 187 18.23 -44.29 19.67
N ASP A 188 19.22 -45.14 19.89
CA ASP A 188 19.12 -46.49 20.42
C ASP A 188 18.50 -47.58 19.52
N ASP A 189 19.34 -48.11 18.62
CA ASP A 189 19.50 -49.57 18.52
C ASP A 189 20.84 -49.89 17.85
N GLU A 190 21.74 -50.48 18.67
CA GLU A 190 22.94 -51.20 18.24
C GLU A 190 22.57 -52.40 17.39
N TRP A 191 22.55 -52.25 16.05
CA TRP A 191 22.86 -53.30 15.12
C TRP A 191 23.41 -52.74 13.84
N THR A 192 24.70 -52.82 13.74
CA THR A 192 25.55 -52.54 12.60
C THR A 192 25.13 -53.27 11.35
N TRP A 193 24.87 -52.53 10.29
CA TRP A 193 25.37 -52.78 8.94
C TRP A 193 25.68 -51.42 8.34
N GLU A 194 26.84 -51.30 7.71
CA GLU A 194 27.26 -50.17 6.91
C GLU A 194 26.24 -49.90 5.79
N SER A 195 25.21 -49.20 6.09
CA SER A 195 24.33 -48.59 5.12
C SER A 195 24.67 -47.11 5.03
N ILE A 196 25.16 -46.78 3.84
CA ILE A 196 25.27 -45.47 3.25
C ILE A 196 24.25 -44.54 3.94
N ARG A 197 24.73 -43.58 4.73
CA ARG A 197 23.90 -42.48 5.21
C ARG A 197 23.58 -41.65 3.99
N ASP A 198 22.44 -41.90 3.37
CA ASP A 198 21.83 -40.97 2.44
C ASP A 198 21.47 -39.72 3.22
N MET A 199 22.41 -38.77 3.27
CA MET A 199 22.10 -37.42 3.68
C MET A 199 21.24 -36.82 2.58
N HIS A 200 19.93 -36.85 2.76
CA HIS A 200 19.04 -36.13 1.91
C HIS A 200 19.12 -34.65 2.30
N THR A 201 20.03 -33.94 1.66
CA THR A 201 20.09 -32.48 1.75
C THR A 201 19.06 -31.91 0.80
N LEU A 202 17.98 -31.36 1.33
CA LEU A 202 16.99 -30.66 0.54
C LEU A 202 17.44 -29.19 0.39
N SER A 203 17.91 -28.84 -0.82
CA SER A 203 18.17 -27.45 -1.18
C SER A 203 16.91 -26.85 -1.77
N TYR A 204 16.38 -25.78 -1.20
CA TYR A 204 15.23 -25.05 -1.73
C TYR A 204 15.57 -23.58 -1.88
N SER A 205 15.12 -22.97 -2.98
CA SER A 205 15.28 -21.54 -3.21
C SER A 205 14.14 -20.78 -2.55
N ILE A 206 14.49 -19.85 -1.67
CA ILE A 206 13.53 -18.90 -1.07
C ILE A 206 13.75 -17.55 -1.75
N SER A 207 12.72 -17.05 -2.40
CA SER A 207 12.70 -15.71 -2.98
C SER A 207 11.73 -14.82 -2.19
N LYS A 208 12.24 -13.72 -1.61
CA LYS A 208 11.41 -12.79 -0.83
C LYS A 208 11.67 -11.33 -1.15
N VAL A 209 10.63 -10.51 -0.97
CA VAL A 209 10.76 -9.05 -1.01
C VAL A 209 11.35 -8.57 0.31
N GLN A 210 12.51 -7.94 0.25
CA GLN A 210 13.24 -7.49 1.43
C GLN A 210 13.44 -5.98 1.43
N LEU A 211 13.32 -5.36 2.62
CA LEU A 211 13.68 -3.97 2.86
C LEU A 211 15.13 -3.91 3.35
N PRO A 212 15.96 -3.03 2.78
CA PRO A 212 17.35 -2.90 3.20
C PRO A 212 17.44 -2.35 4.64
N ASP A 213 18.40 -2.86 5.41
CA ASP A 213 18.68 -2.37 6.78
C ASP A 213 19.46 -1.06 6.74
N ARG A 214 18.71 0.03 6.60
CA ARG A 214 19.24 1.41 6.62
C ARG A 214 18.20 2.37 7.17
N PRO A 215 18.63 3.56 7.68
CA PRO A 215 17.75 4.56 8.26
C PRO A 215 16.70 5.07 7.29
N VAL A 216 15.49 5.35 7.79
CA VAL A 216 14.33 5.85 7.00
C VAL A 216 14.63 7.17 6.30
N LYS A 217 15.51 8.03 6.85
CA LYS A 217 15.96 9.29 6.22
C LYS A 217 16.57 9.10 4.84
N THR A 218 17.01 7.89 4.48
CA THR A 218 17.60 7.57 3.17
C THR A 218 16.54 7.30 2.10
N ALA A 219 15.30 7.00 2.51
CA ALA A 219 14.21 6.62 1.61
C ALA A 219 13.01 7.55 1.67
N MET A 220 12.86 8.34 2.75
CA MET A 220 11.75 9.27 2.93
C MET A 220 11.73 10.41 1.89
N VAL A 221 10.56 10.97 1.64
CA VAL A 221 10.38 12.20 0.88
C VAL A 221 10.61 13.40 1.81
N LYS A 222 11.62 14.22 1.52
CA LYS A 222 12.02 15.37 2.37
C LYS A 222 11.22 16.65 2.08
N ASN A 223 10.82 16.88 0.82
CA ASN A 223 10.03 18.05 0.44
C ASN A 223 8.54 17.79 0.71
N VAL A 224 8.14 17.94 1.96
CA VAL A 224 6.78 17.62 2.41
C VAL A 224 5.85 18.81 2.16
N VAL A 225 4.77 18.57 1.42
CA VAL A 225 3.68 19.51 1.27
C VAL A 225 2.77 19.37 2.49
N ALA A 226 2.69 20.41 3.32
CA ALA A 226 1.87 20.43 4.52
C ALA A 226 0.72 21.48 4.39
N VAL A 227 -0.26 21.38 5.28
CA VAL A 227 -1.40 22.28 5.36
C VAL A 227 -1.62 22.78 6.80
N PRO A 228 -2.14 24.01 7.01
CA PRO A 228 -2.56 24.44 8.33
C PRO A 228 -3.90 23.78 8.71
N GLN A 229 -4.24 23.80 10.00
CA GLN A 229 -5.46 23.19 10.54
C GLN A 229 -6.77 23.79 9.98
N ASN A 230 -6.74 25.04 9.53
CA ASN A 230 -7.88 25.77 8.98
C ASN A 230 -7.92 25.76 7.43
N ALA A 231 -7.17 24.88 6.77
CA ALA A 231 -7.22 24.78 5.32
C ALA A 231 -8.60 24.28 4.85
N GLU A 232 -9.03 24.69 3.66
CA GLU A 232 -10.28 24.23 3.06
C GLU A 232 -10.14 22.85 2.41
N VAL A 233 -11.21 22.05 2.43
CA VAL A 233 -11.28 20.70 1.83
C VAL A 233 -10.82 20.71 0.37
N SER A 234 -11.37 21.60 -0.46
CA SER A 234 -10.98 21.66 -1.88
C SER A 234 -9.56 22.16 -2.08
N GLU A 235 -9.02 23.00 -1.22
CA GLU A 235 -7.62 23.41 -1.26
C GLU A 235 -6.70 22.24 -0.94
N CYS A 236 -7.02 21.45 0.08
CA CYS A 236 -6.27 20.24 0.42
C CYS A 236 -6.30 19.22 -0.72
N ALA A 237 -7.47 18.99 -1.30
CA ALA A 237 -7.63 18.11 -2.46
C ALA A 237 -6.78 18.59 -3.65
N LEU A 238 -6.76 19.90 -3.91
CA LEU A 238 -5.94 20.50 -4.98
C LEU A 238 -4.44 20.33 -4.70
N LYS A 239 -3.99 20.53 -3.45
CA LYS A 239 -2.58 20.30 -3.04
C LYS A 239 -2.18 18.85 -3.21
N MET A 240 -3.00 17.89 -2.75
CA MET A 240 -2.77 16.44 -2.94
C MET A 240 -2.60 16.10 -4.41
N ARG A 241 -3.50 16.58 -5.27
CA ARG A 241 -3.45 16.36 -6.71
C ARG A 241 -2.19 16.92 -7.36
N ARG A 242 -1.83 18.19 -7.06
CA ARG A 242 -0.66 18.86 -7.63
C ARG A 242 0.65 18.20 -7.21
N ALA A 243 0.76 17.83 -5.95
CA ALA A 243 1.93 17.16 -5.40
C ALA A 243 1.96 15.64 -5.70
N ARG A 244 0.86 15.06 -6.22
CA ARG A 244 0.68 13.62 -6.45
C ARG A 244 0.89 12.79 -5.18
N VAL A 245 0.35 13.28 -4.06
CA VAL A 245 0.41 12.62 -2.74
C VAL A 245 -0.98 12.27 -2.25
N ASP A 246 -1.06 11.25 -1.42
CA ASP A 246 -2.29 10.70 -0.86
C ASP A 246 -2.57 11.22 0.55
N GLN A 247 -1.62 11.96 1.12
CA GLN A 247 -1.66 12.48 2.48
C GLN A 247 -0.92 13.80 2.60
N LEU A 248 -1.38 14.63 3.54
CA LEU A 248 -0.74 15.90 3.89
C LEU A 248 -0.56 15.96 5.40
N PRO A 249 0.65 16.19 5.91
CA PRO A 249 0.83 16.59 7.29
C PRO A 249 0.08 17.87 7.58
N VAL A 250 -0.64 17.89 8.70
CA VAL A 250 -1.28 19.09 9.24
C VAL A 250 -0.35 19.66 10.29
N ILE A 251 0.00 20.95 10.14
CA ILE A 251 0.94 21.63 11.00
C ILE A 251 0.27 22.84 11.67
N ASN A 252 0.76 23.20 12.86
CA ASN A 252 0.37 24.43 13.53
C ASN A 252 1.22 25.64 13.08
N GLY A 253 1.00 26.81 13.70
CA GLY A 253 1.74 28.04 13.42
C GLY A 253 3.27 27.90 13.65
N ASP A 254 3.71 27.01 14.55
CA ASP A 254 5.12 26.75 14.85
C ASP A 254 5.72 25.66 13.94
N LYS A 255 5.02 25.26 12.89
CA LYS A 255 5.41 24.17 11.96
C LYS A 255 5.57 22.80 12.63
N ARG A 256 4.99 22.58 13.80
CA ARG A 256 4.96 21.28 14.45
C ARG A 256 3.82 20.44 13.89
N LEU A 257 4.09 19.14 13.75
CA LEU A 257 3.08 18.17 13.32
C LEU A 257 1.95 18.09 14.36
N VAL A 258 0.71 18.21 13.88
CA VAL A 258 -0.51 18.12 14.70
C VAL A 258 -1.28 16.84 14.37
N ALA A 259 -1.43 16.55 13.07
CA ALA A 259 -2.21 15.43 12.58
C ALA A 259 -1.77 15.05 11.16
N MET A 260 -2.38 13.98 10.64
CA MET A 260 -2.33 13.65 9.21
C MET A 260 -3.72 13.83 8.59
N LEU A 261 -3.74 14.36 7.39
CA LEU A 261 -4.89 14.41 6.52
C LEU A 261 -4.67 13.40 5.38
N TYR A 262 -5.47 12.35 5.34
CA TYR A 262 -5.46 11.38 4.25
C TYR A 262 -6.51 11.72 3.20
N ASP A 263 -6.23 11.40 1.95
CA ASP A 263 -7.14 11.64 0.82
C ASP A 263 -8.52 11.00 1.05
N ARG A 264 -8.56 9.78 1.60
CA ARG A 264 -9.81 9.08 1.92
C ARG A 264 -10.68 9.81 2.95
N GLU A 265 -10.08 10.62 3.83
CA GLU A 265 -10.84 11.40 4.80
C GLU A 265 -11.63 12.53 4.10
N LEU A 266 -11.06 13.11 3.05
CA LEU A 266 -11.75 14.13 2.25
C LEU A 266 -12.98 13.57 1.51
N LEU A 267 -13.01 12.25 1.21
CA LEU A 267 -14.17 11.63 0.58
C LEU A 267 -15.41 11.67 1.48
N LYS A 268 -15.25 11.83 2.79
CA LYS A 268 -16.36 11.91 3.75
C LYS A 268 -17.34 13.06 3.42
N VAL A 269 -16.85 14.11 2.78
CA VAL A 269 -17.70 15.24 2.34
C VAL A 269 -18.77 14.80 1.34
N LEU A 270 -18.49 13.78 0.52
CA LEU A 270 -19.45 13.21 -0.44
C LEU A 270 -20.35 12.12 0.17
N CYS A 271 -19.99 11.61 1.35
CA CYS A 271 -20.77 10.55 2.02
C CYS A 271 -21.91 11.08 2.88
N ARG A 272 -21.94 12.41 3.15
CA ARG A 272 -23.00 13.06 3.91
C ARG A 272 -24.29 13.10 3.08
N PRO A 273 -25.48 13.03 3.73
CA PRO A 273 -26.74 13.31 3.04
C PRO A 273 -26.65 14.70 2.39
N ALA A 274 -27.28 14.86 1.22
CA ALA A 274 -27.49 16.18 0.67
C ALA A 274 -28.45 16.93 1.62
N GLU A 275 -28.05 18.06 2.15
CA GLU A 275 -28.93 18.99 2.87
C GLU A 275 -29.98 19.56 1.93
#